data_0a685bfac6e9f3ad4d8a19bfa5294924
#
_entry.id   0a685bfac6e9f3ad4d8a19bfa5294924
#
_cell.length_a   1.000
_cell.length_b   1.000
_cell.length_c   1.000
_cell.angle_alpha   90.00
_cell.angle_beta   90.00
_cell.angle_gamma   90.00
#
_symmetry.space_group_name_H-M   'P 1'
#
loop_
_entity.id
_entity.type
_entity.pdbx_description
1 polymer ?
#
loop_
_entity_poly.entity_id
_entity_poly.type
_entity_poly.pdbx_seq_one_letter_code
_entity_poly.pdbx_strand_id
1 'polypeptide(L)'
;MYIMKIRSILFPVLAGALMLSSCASKKEFEALKAENAELKLQNQDTRINLAECNANSKNLQDRLAEEQRRVADLRKDYQTLQGSLDKSLQQNNQGNINISKLVDEINASNRFIKQLVEAKTKSDSLNMVLTNNLTRSLNRDELQEVDVQVLKGVVYISLADNMLYKSGSYEINDRASETLSKIAKIIKDYKDYDVLVEGNTDPVPISRTNIRNNWDLSCLRASSVVQALQNQYGVNPARLTAAGRGEYNPITANDSDLGKQRNRRTQIIITPKLDQFMDLIDKAPEEK
;
A
#
# COMPACT_ATOMS: atom_id res chain seq x y z
N MET A 1 33.25 -52.28 -39.70
CA MET A 1 33.10 -52.70 -41.09
C MET A 1 31.82 -52.05 -41.61
N TYR A 2 31.88 -51.07 -42.28
CA TYR A 2 32.07 -50.49 -43.56
C TYR A 2 32.17 -48.94 -43.51
N ILE A 3 33.27 -48.50 -43.94
CA ILE A 3 33.60 -47.12 -44.28
C ILE A 3 32.91 -46.84 -45.61
N MET A 4 32.24 -45.71 -45.75
CA MET A 4 32.10 -45.08 -47.05
C MET A 4 32.28 -43.56 -46.96
N LYS A 5 33.39 -43.15 -47.48
CA LYS A 5 33.76 -41.81 -47.87
C LYS A 5 32.78 -41.30 -48.92
N ILE A 6 32.24 -40.11 -48.72
CA ILE A 6 31.71 -39.34 -49.83
C ILE A 6 32.50 -38.03 -49.91
N ARG A 7 33.13 -37.92 -51.04
CA ARG A 7 34.03 -36.89 -51.53
C ARG A 7 33.40 -35.53 -51.60
N SER A 8 34.17 -34.55 -51.14
CA SER A 8 34.10 -33.15 -51.54
C SER A 8 33.83 -32.96 -53.02
N ILE A 9 32.79 -32.26 -53.30
CA ILE A 9 32.67 -31.55 -54.58
C ILE A 9 32.71 -30.07 -54.24
N LEU A 10 33.90 -29.55 -54.45
CA LEU A 10 34.20 -28.14 -54.51
C LEU A 10 33.53 -27.57 -55.76
N PHE A 11 32.48 -26.80 -55.58
CA PHE A 11 32.06 -25.89 -56.64
C PHE A 11 32.63 -24.51 -56.33
N PRO A 12 33.44 -23.94 -57.18
CA PRO A 12 33.76 -22.53 -57.08
C PRO A 12 32.57 -21.75 -57.64
N VAL A 13 31.70 -21.33 -56.75
CA VAL A 13 30.72 -20.31 -57.14
C VAL A 13 31.47 -19.00 -57.33
N LEU A 14 31.57 -18.71 -58.58
CA LEU A 14 32.03 -17.49 -59.20
C LEU A 14 31.52 -16.27 -58.43
N ALA A 15 32.41 -15.64 -57.70
CA ALA A 15 32.16 -14.36 -57.10
C ALA A 15 32.10 -13.29 -58.19
N GLY A 16 30.97 -13.21 -58.85
CA GLY A 16 30.57 -12.05 -59.62
C GLY A 16 30.21 -10.94 -58.64
N ALA A 17 31.20 -10.22 -58.18
CA ALA A 17 31.02 -8.96 -57.51
C ALA A 17 30.42 -7.96 -58.53
N LEU A 18 29.11 -7.97 -58.60
CA LEU A 18 28.34 -6.82 -59.11
C LEU A 18 28.49 -5.71 -58.07
N MET A 19 29.56 -4.96 -58.24
CA MET A 19 29.66 -3.61 -57.70
C MET A 19 28.57 -2.77 -58.35
N LEU A 20 27.33 -2.97 -57.95
CA LEU A 20 26.34 -1.95 -58.13
C LEU A 20 26.66 -0.89 -57.08
N SER A 21 27.50 0.04 -57.44
CA SER A 21 27.63 1.31 -56.76
C SER A 21 26.28 2.03 -56.89
N SER A 22 25.38 1.66 -56.03
CA SER A 22 24.22 2.46 -55.79
C SER A 22 24.73 3.76 -55.16
N CYS A 23 24.86 4.77 -56.02
CA CYS A 23 25.05 6.13 -55.57
C CYS A 23 23.77 6.60 -54.87
N ALA A 24 23.52 6.09 -53.69
CA ALA A 24 22.58 6.73 -52.81
C ALA A 24 23.05 8.16 -52.61
N SER A 25 22.23 9.13 -52.85
CA SER A 25 22.62 10.52 -52.69
C SER A 25 23.02 10.71 -51.23
N LYS A 26 24.05 11.52 -50.98
CA LYS A 26 24.51 11.81 -49.58
C LYS A 26 23.35 12.17 -48.70
N LYS A 27 22.32 12.81 -49.25
CA LYS A 27 21.06 13.19 -48.57
C LYS A 27 20.19 11.98 -48.17
N GLU A 28 20.12 10.98 -49.06
CA GLU A 28 19.36 9.74 -48.79
C GLU A 28 20.13 8.88 -47.73
N PHE A 29 21.46 8.88 -47.79
CA PHE A 29 22.27 8.18 -46.80
C PHE A 29 22.12 8.80 -45.40
N GLU A 30 22.14 10.13 -45.27
CA GLU A 30 21.94 10.81 -43.99
C GLU A 30 20.50 10.64 -43.48
N ALA A 31 19.50 10.65 -44.37
CA ALA A 31 18.13 10.37 -44.02
C ALA A 31 17.94 8.93 -43.50
N LEU A 32 18.53 7.95 -44.20
CA LEU A 32 18.49 6.54 -43.79
C LEU A 32 19.25 6.30 -42.49
N LYS A 33 20.32 7.05 -42.25
CA LYS A 33 21.07 7.00 -40.98
C LYS A 33 20.26 7.60 -39.82
N ALA A 34 19.56 8.68 -40.05
CA ALA A 34 18.65 9.27 -39.05
C ALA A 34 17.50 8.33 -38.72
N GLU A 35 16.84 7.77 -39.75
CA GLU A 35 15.79 6.77 -39.60
C GLU A 35 16.27 5.51 -38.83
N ASN A 36 17.49 5.04 -39.17
CA ASN A 36 18.10 3.91 -38.44
C ASN A 36 18.43 4.22 -36.99
N ALA A 37 18.78 5.46 -36.68
CA ALA A 37 18.96 5.90 -35.29
C ALA A 37 17.63 5.97 -34.54
N GLU A 38 16.61 6.49 -35.18
CA GLU A 38 15.26 6.56 -34.61
C GLU A 38 14.66 5.17 -34.36
N LEU A 39 14.76 4.28 -35.38
CA LEU A 39 14.34 2.88 -35.27
C LEU A 39 15.10 2.12 -34.15
N LYS A 40 16.37 2.42 -33.95
CA LYS A 40 17.15 1.84 -32.83
C LYS A 40 16.62 2.31 -31.49
N LEU A 41 16.29 3.59 -31.33
CA LEU A 41 15.69 4.11 -30.10
C LEU A 41 14.33 3.48 -29.85
N GLN A 42 13.44 3.46 -30.86
CA GLN A 42 12.14 2.81 -30.76
C GLN A 42 12.24 1.31 -30.42
N ASN A 43 13.24 0.62 -30.99
CA ASN A 43 13.49 -0.78 -30.69
C ASN A 43 14.00 -0.98 -29.25
N GLN A 44 14.80 -0.04 -28.76
CA GLN A 44 15.27 -0.05 -27.37
C GLN A 44 14.10 0.18 -26.39
N ASP A 45 13.27 1.18 -26.62
CA ASP A 45 12.09 1.47 -25.82
C ASP A 45 11.09 0.31 -25.84
N THR A 46 10.85 -0.27 -27.02
CA THR A 46 10.00 -1.45 -27.15
C THR A 46 10.54 -2.64 -26.37
N ARG A 47 11.87 -2.85 -26.35
CA ARG A 47 12.51 -3.90 -25.57
C ARG A 47 12.39 -3.68 -24.07
N ILE A 48 12.49 -2.42 -23.61
CA ILE A 48 12.31 -2.06 -22.19
C ILE A 48 10.86 -2.33 -21.80
N ASN A 49 9.91 -1.82 -22.57
CA ASN A 49 8.48 -2.04 -22.33
C ASN A 49 8.09 -3.53 -22.35
N LEU A 50 8.68 -4.29 -23.27
CA LEU A 50 8.48 -5.74 -23.33
C LEU A 50 9.07 -6.46 -22.11
N ALA A 51 10.27 -6.05 -21.67
CA ALA A 51 10.89 -6.62 -20.49
C ALA A 51 10.05 -6.33 -19.22
N GLU A 52 9.53 -5.11 -19.10
CA GLU A 52 8.65 -4.71 -17.99
C GLU A 52 7.32 -5.48 -18.04
N CYS A 53 6.71 -5.57 -19.22
CA CYS A 53 5.50 -6.35 -19.42
C CYS A 53 5.69 -7.83 -19.06
N ASN A 54 6.83 -8.41 -19.48
CA ASN A 54 7.17 -9.80 -19.16
C ASN A 54 7.41 -9.99 -17.65
N ALA A 55 8.09 -9.03 -17.00
CA ALA A 55 8.29 -9.06 -15.55
C ALA A 55 6.96 -8.98 -14.79
N ASN A 56 6.08 -8.09 -15.21
CA ASN A 56 4.74 -7.96 -14.65
C ASN A 56 3.88 -9.20 -14.89
N SER A 57 3.94 -9.75 -16.11
CA SER A 57 3.24 -11.01 -16.45
C SER A 57 3.73 -12.17 -15.58
N LYS A 58 5.04 -12.29 -15.40
CA LYS A 58 5.63 -13.32 -14.53
C LYS A 58 5.19 -13.14 -13.08
N ASN A 59 5.25 -11.90 -12.56
CA ASN A 59 4.79 -11.61 -11.19
C ASN A 59 3.31 -11.97 -11.00
N LEU A 60 2.46 -11.64 -11.98
CA LEU A 60 1.04 -12.01 -11.95
C LEU A 60 0.84 -13.52 -12.00
N GLN A 61 1.63 -14.23 -12.82
CA GLN A 61 1.60 -15.69 -12.88
C GLN A 61 2.03 -16.33 -11.56
N ASP A 62 3.10 -15.80 -10.94
CA ASP A 62 3.58 -16.27 -9.63
C ASP A 62 2.51 -16.04 -8.54
N ARG A 63 1.89 -14.84 -8.53
CA ARG A 63 0.77 -14.54 -7.61
C ARG A 63 -0.44 -15.42 -7.88
N LEU A 64 -0.78 -15.63 -9.14
CA LEU A 64 -1.89 -16.51 -9.52
C LEU A 64 -1.61 -17.97 -9.07
N ALA A 65 -0.37 -18.42 -9.26
CA ALA A 65 0.03 -19.76 -8.84
C ALA A 65 0.00 -19.91 -7.30
N GLU A 66 0.40 -18.86 -6.56
CA GLU A 66 0.32 -18.85 -5.10
C GLU A 66 -1.14 -18.91 -4.63
N GLU A 67 -2.03 -18.08 -5.19
CA GLU A 67 -3.45 -18.11 -4.85
C GLU A 67 -4.12 -19.43 -5.24
N GLN A 68 -3.72 -20.02 -6.37
CA GLN A 68 -4.20 -21.36 -6.76
C GLN A 68 -3.78 -22.44 -5.76
N ARG A 69 -2.55 -22.36 -5.22
CA ARG A 69 -2.10 -23.26 -4.14
C ARG A 69 -2.95 -23.07 -2.89
N ARG A 70 -3.20 -21.82 -2.49
CA ARG A 70 -4.07 -21.51 -1.33
C ARG A 70 -5.48 -22.08 -1.53
N VAL A 71 -6.05 -21.93 -2.72
CA VAL A 71 -7.37 -22.51 -3.04
C VAL A 71 -7.34 -24.03 -3.02
N ALA A 72 -6.25 -24.66 -3.50
CA ALA A 72 -6.10 -26.10 -3.47
C ALA A 72 -5.95 -26.64 -2.03
N ASP A 73 -5.17 -25.95 -1.19
CA ASP A 73 -5.01 -26.30 0.22
C ASP A 73 -6.33 -26.15 0.98
N LEU A 74 -7.05 -25.04 0.79
CA LEU A 74 -8.39 -24.86 1.35
C LEU A 74 -9.38 -25.93 0.91
N ARG A 75 -9.32 -26.36 -0.36
CA ARG A 75 -10.14 -27.47 -0.85
C ARG A 75 -9.79 -28.79 -0.19
N LYS A 76 -8.51 -29.04 0.04
CA LYS A 76 -8.03 -30.24 0.73
C LYS A 76 -8.49 -30.25 2.19
N ASP A 77 -8.38 -29.12 2.87
CA ASP A 77 -8.84 -28.97 4.26
C ASP A 77 -10.36 -29.15 4.35
N TYR A 78 -11.10 -28.57 3.41
CA TYR A 78 -12.56 -28.77 3.31
C TYR A 78 -12.94 -30.25 3.10
N GLN A 79 -12.24 -30.94 2.20
CA GLN A 79 -12.50 -32.39 1.96
C GLN A 79 -12.15 -33.24 3.18
N THR A 80 -11.06 -32.88 3.89
CA THR A 80 -10.66 -33.56 5.13
C THR A 80 -11.69 -33.36 6.22
N LEU A 81 -12.21 -32.14 6.35
CA LEU A 81 -13.27 -31.83 7.31
C LEU A 81 -14.57 -32.57 6.97
N GLN A 82 -14.93 -32.62 5.68
CA GLN A 82 -16.09 -33.36 5.20
C GLN A 82 -15.94 -34.87 5.43
N GLY A 83 -14.77 -35.45 5.15
CA GLY A 83 -14.48 -36.85 5.44
C GLY A 83 -14.49 -37.18 6.95
N SER A 84 -14.07 -36.21 7.80
CA SER A 84 -14.16 -36.35 9.26
C SER A 84 -15.61 -36.31 9.74
N LEU A 85 -16.42 -35.45 9.13
CA LEU A 85 -17.85 -35.36 9.41
C LEU A 85 -18.58 -36.62 8.99
N ASP A 86 -18.31 -37.14 7.77
CA ASP A 86 -18.88 -38.39 7.26
C ASP A 86 -18.48 -39.62 8.12
N LYS A 87 -17.22 -39.65 8.57
CA LYS A 87 -16.73 -40.68 9.48
C LYS A 87 -17.36 -40.59 10.86
N SER A 88 -17.59 -39.37 11.38
CA SER A 88 -18.37 -39.15 12.60
C SER A 88 -19.80 -39.58 12.46
N LEU A 89 -20.43 -39.31 11.32
CA LEU A 89 -21.80 -39.74 11.01
C LEU A 89 -21.91 -41.28 10.88
N GLN A 90 -20.92 -41.94 10.29
CA GLN A 90 -20.87 -43.41 10.17
C GLN A 90 -20.58 -44.12 11.51
N GLN A 91 -19.76 -43.52 12.36
CA GLN A 91 -19.51 -44.02 13.73
C GLN A 91 -20.70 -43.79 14.66
N ASN A 92 -21.68 -43.02 14.20
CA ASN A 92 -22.74 -42.49 15.01
C ASN A 92 -24.04 -43.33 15.13
N ASN A 93 -23.96 -44.62 14.96
CA ASN A 93 -24.98 -45.50 15.55
C ASN A 93 -24.92 -45.50 17.11
N GLN A 94 -23.92 -44.77 17.68
CA GLN A 94 -23.76 -44.58 19.13
C GLN A 94 -23.77 -43.11 19.60
N GLY A 95 -24.08 -42.15 18.71
CA GLY A 95 -23.66 -40.80 19.05
C GLY A 95 -24.60 -39.63 18.81
N ASN A 96 -25.86 -39.65 19.32
CA ASN A 96 -26.66 -38.41 19.44
C ASN A 96 -25.93 -37.28 20.26
N ILE A 97 -24.99 -37.66 21.12
CA ILE A 97 -24.27 -36.74 21.98
C ILE A 97 -23.24 -35.90 21.19
N ASN A 98 -22.56 -36.52 20.21
CA ASN A 98 -21.53 -35.82 19.46
C ASN A 98 -22.08 -34.83 18.42
N ILE A 99 -23.23 -35.17 17.81
CA ILE A 99 -23.91 -34.24 16.87
C ILE A 99 -24.42 -32.99 17.60
N SER A 100 -25.02 -33.19 18.80
CA SER A 100 -25.46 -32.04 19.62
C SER A 100 -24.28 -31.15 19.97
N LYS A 101 -23.13 -31.70 20.35
CA LYS A 101 -21.93 -30.95 20.68
C LYS A 101 -21.38 -30.18 19.49
N LEU A 102 -21.29 -30.84 18.30
CA LEU A 102 -20.87 -30.18 17.05
C LEU A 102 -21.84 -29.04 16.63
N VAL A 103 -23.13 -29.26 16.78
CA VAL A 103 -24.12 -28.20 16.51
C VAL A 103 -23.98 -27.03 17.48
N ASP A 104 -23.69 -27.32 18.74
CA ASP A 104 -23.45 -26.27 19.75
C ASP A 104 -22.14 -25.51 19.42
N GLU A 105 -21.08 -26.18 19.01
CA GLU A 105 -19.81 -25.57 18.56
C GLU A 105 -20.00 -24.73 17.29
N ILE A 106 -20.74 -25.24 16.28
CA ILE A 106 -21.08 -24.47 15.07
C ILE A 106 -21.93 -23.25 15.42
N ASN A 107 -22.90 -23.38 16.31
CA ASN A 107 -23.72 -22.26 16.75
C ASN A 107 -22.91 -21.23 17.55
N ALA A 108 -21.94 -21.66 18.35
CA ALA A 108 -21.01 -20.79 19.04
C ALA A 108 -20.11 -20.04 18.05
N SER A 109 -19.54 -20.77 17.07
CA SER A 109 -18.71 -20.21 16.00
C SER A 109 -19.51 -19.20 15.15
N ASN A 110 -20.73 -19.55 14.76
CA ASN A 110 -21.59 -18.64 13.98
C ASN A 110 -21.95 -17.36 14.77
N ARG A 111 -22.21 -17.48 16.08
CA ARG A 111 -22.41 -16.30 16.93
C ARG A 111 -21.15 -15.43 16.99
N PHE A 112 -19.99 -16.05 17.13
CA PHE A 112 -18.71 -15.35 17.13
C PHE A 112 -18.45 -14.64 15.80
N ILE A 113 -18.63 -15.32 14.66
CA ILE A 113 -18.50 -14.71 13.33
C ILE A 113 -19.46 -13.52 13.18
N LYS A 114 -20.71 -13.67 13.63
CA LYS A 114 -21.67 -12.58 13.59
C LYS A 114 -21.20 -11.36 14.39
N GLN A 115 -20.69 -11.57 15.60
CA GLN A 115 -20.14 -10.49 16.44
C GLN A 115 -18.93 -9.79 15.77
N LEU A 116 -18.04 -10.55 15.14
CA LEU A 116 -16.91 -9.99 14.38
C LEU A 116 -17.38 -9.14 13.19
N VAL A 117 -18.36 -9.65 12.44
CA VAL A 117 -18.94 -8.92 11.30
C VAL A 117 -19.63 -7.65 11.76
N GLU A 118 -20.38 -7.70 12.83
CA GLU A 118 -21.04 -6.54 13.42
C GLU A 118 -20.03 -5.49 13.92
N ALA A 119 -18.98 -5.94 14.62
CA ALA A 119 -17.90 -5.07 15.07
C ALA A 119 -17.17 -4.40 13.90
N LYS A 120 -16.87 -5.16 12.85
CA LYS A 120 -16.27 -4.64 11.62
C LYS A 120 -17.19 -3.63 10.93
N THR A 121 -18.45 -3.97 10.73
CA THR A 121 -19.43 -3.09 10.07
C THR A 121 -19.61 -1.79 10.84
N LYS A 122 -19.64 -1.87 12.17
CA LYS A 122 -19.69 -0.68 13.05
C LYS A 122 -18.47 0.20 12.87
N SER A 123 -17.27 -0.41 12.85
CA SER A 123 -16.02 0.31 12.61
C SER A 123 -16.00 0.98 11.24
N ASP A 124 -16.39 0.25 10.18
CA ASP A 124 -16.44 0.79 8.81
C ASP A 124 -17.44 1.96 8.69
N SER A 125 -18.61 1.83 9.31
CA SER A 125 -19.61 2.89 9.36
C SER A 125 -19.12 4.12 10.12
N LEU A 126 -18.46 3.93 11.27
CA LEU A 126 -17.89 5.03 12.05
C LEU A 126 -16.78 5.75 11.26
N ASN A 127 -15.92 5.02 10.55
CA ASN A 127 -14.88 5.60 9.72
C ASN A 127 -15.47 6.43 8.56
N MET A 128 -16.56 5.95 7.95
CA MET A 128 -17.28 6.71 6.91
C MET A 128 -17.90 7.99 7.48
N VAL A 129 -18.56 7.93 8.63
CA VAL A 129 -19.14 9.10 9.29
C VAL A 129 -18.06 10.09 9.71
N LEU A 130 -16.96 9.61 10.29
CA LEU A 130 -15.80 10.42 10.65
C LEU A 130 -15.23 11.15 9.44
N THR A 131 -14.98 10.44 8.35
CA THR A 131 -14.47 11.01 7.10
C THR A 131 -15.42 12.05 6.51
N ASN A 132 -16.71 11.76 6.47
CA ASN A 132 -17.74 12.69 5.98
C ASN A 132 -17.82 13.95 6.86
N ASN A 133 -17.80 13.80 8.19
CA ASN A 133 -17.83 14.92 9.12
C ASN A 133 -16.59 15.80 8.97
N LEU A 134 -15.41 15.18 8.80
CA LEU A 134 -14.16 15.90 8.57
C LEU A 134 -14.21 16.66 7.24
N THR A 135 -14.53 15.98 6.14
CA THR A 135 -14.58 16.61 4.81
C THR A 135 -15.58 17.76 4.75
N ARG A 136 -16.73 17.63 5.44
CA ARG A 136 -17.73 18.71 5.52
C ARG A 136 -17.30 19.87 6.41
N SER A 137 -16.45 19.67 7.39
CA SER A 137 -15.95 20.71 8.29
C SER A 137 -14.85 21.56 7.66
N LEU A 138 -14.17 21.05 6.63
CA LEU A 138 -13.11 21.73 5.90
C LEU A 138 -13.70 22.62 4.79
N ASN A 139 -13.11 23.82 4.63
CA ASN A 139 -13.44 24.70 3.52
C ASN A 139 -12.69 24.28 2.22
N ARG A 140 -12.98 24.97 1.08
CA ARG A 140 -12.39 24.63 -0.21
C ARG A 140 -10.86 24.78 -0.25
N ASP A 141 -10.33 25.77 0.44
CA ASP A 141 -8.88 26.04 0.46
C ASP A 141 -8.17 24.98 1.30
N GLU A 142 -8.76 24.60 2.43
CA GLU A 142 -8.24 23.51 3.27
C GLU A 142 -8.28 22.16 2.55
N LEU A 143 -9.31 21.86 1.75
CA LEU A 143 -9.42 20.63 0.97
C LEU A 143 -8.35 20.48 -0.13
N GLN A 144 -7.65 21.56 -0.50
CA GLN A 144 -6.48 21.49 -1.40
C GLN A 144 -5.21 21.05 -0.68
N GLU A 145 -5.13 21.27 0.62
CA GLU A 145 -3.95 21.02 1.46
C GLU A 145 -4.14 19.85 2.44
N VAL A 146 -5.39 19.34 2.54
CA VAL A 146 -5.79 18.23 3.41
C VAL A 146 -6.40 17.11 2.58
N ASP A 147 -5.77 15.95 2.59
CA ASP A 147 -6.28 14.73 1.96
C ASP A 147 -6.76 13.74 3.03
N VAL A 148 -7.98 13.23 2.87
CA VAL A 148 -8.60 12.29 3.82
C VAL A 148 -8.91 10.99 3.13
N GLN A 149 -8.28 9.91 3.59
CA GLN A 149 -8.44 8.58 3.01
C GLN A 149 -8.78 7.55 4.10
N VAL A 150 -9.59 6.57 3.75
CA VAL A 150 -9.84 5.38 4.59
C VAL A 150 -9.20 4.18 3.94
N LEU A 151 -8.19 3.62 4.59
CA LEU A 151 -7.48 2.44 4.12
C LEU A 151 -7.50 1.36 5.22
N LYS A 152 -8.06 0.20 4.90
CA LYS A 152 -8.09 -0.97 5.79
C LYS A 152 -8.70 -0.67 7.18
N GLY A 153 -9.73 0.16 7.24
CA GLY A 153 -10.40 0.51 8.51
C GLY A 153 -9.68 1.56 9.35
N VAL A 154 -8.66 2.22 8.80
CA VAL A 154 -7.90 3.31 9.43
C VAL A 154 -8.12 4.59 8.64
N VAL A 155 -8.35 5.70 9.33
CA VAL A 155 -8.50 7.01 8.69
C VAL A 155 -7.17 7.74 8.67
N TYR A 156 -6.74 8.13 7.48
CA TYR A 156 -5.53 8.91 7.24
C TYR A 156 -5.91 10.32 6.85
N ILE A 157 -5.44 11.30 7.60
CA ILE A 157 -5.58 12.72 7.31
C ILE A 157 -4.19 13.24 6.99
N SER A 158 -3.92 13.49 5.72
CA SER A 158 -2.63 13.99 5.25
C SER A 158 -2.69 15.52 5.14
N LEU A 159 -1.80 16.19 5.83
CA LEU A 159 -1.70 17.64 5.89
C LEU A 159 -0.40 18.08 5.20
N ALA A 160 -0.50 18.99 4.25
CA ALA A 160 0.66 19.53 3.54
C ALA A 160 1.59 20.30 4.51
N ASP A 161 2.90 20.15 4.30
CA ASP A 161 3.94 20.75 5.14
C ASP A 161 3.84 22.28 5.21
N ASN A 162 3.65 22.92 4.04
CA ASN A 162 3.53 24.36 3.92
C ASN A 162 2.29 24.96 4.60
N MET A 163 1.27 24.13 4.81
CA MET A 163 0.10 24.51 5.60
C MET A 163 0.42 24.52 7.10
N LEU A 164 1.14 23.49 7.57
CA LEU A 164 1.40 23.30 8.99
C LEU A 164 2.57 24.13 9.53
N TYR A 165 3.66 24.22 8.78
CA TYR A 165 4.92 24.75 9.28
C TYR A 165 5.54 25.81 8.36
N LYS A 166 6.42 26.63 8.92
CA LYS A 166 7.36 27.44 8.15
C LYS A 166 8.47 26.54 7.59
N SER A 167 9.03 26.89 6.44
CA SER A 167 10.07 26.10 5.78
C SER A 167 11.23 25.74 6.71
N GLY A 168 11.51 24.44 6.85
CA GLY A 168 12.57 23.92 7.71
C GLY A 168 12.34 24.13 9.20
N SER A 169 11.11 24.40 9.63
CA SER A 169 10.70 24.53 11.02
C SER A 169 9.77 23.38 11.42
N TYR A 170 9.60 23.19 12.71
CA TYR A 170 8.60 22.33 13.35
C TYR A 170 7.54 23.15 14.10
N GLU A 171 7.66 24.48 14.10
CA GLU A 171 6.69 25.37 14.73
C GLU A 171 5.43 25.45 13.88
N ILE A 172 4.29 25.24 14.51
CA ILE A 172 2.99 25.33 13.85
C ILE A 172 2.69 26.79 13.54
N ASN A 173 2.27 27.07 12.31
CA ASN A 173 1.88 28.40 11.88
C ASN A 173 0.42 28.69 12.26
N ASP A 174 0.05 29.96 12.33
CA ASP A 174 -1.29 30.40 12.74
C ASP A 174 -2.39 29.88 11.78
N ARG A 175 -2.06 29.73 10.50
CA ARG A 175 -2.98 29.23 9.47
C ARG A 175 -3.42 27.79 9.74
N ALA A 176 -2.53 26.98 10.32
CA ALA A 176 -2.84 25.58 10.65
C ALA A 176 -3.80 25.45 11.83
N SER A 177 -3.89 26.47 12.67
CA SER A 177 -4.67 26.42 13.93
C SER A 177 -6.14 26.12 13.69
N GLU A 178 -6.74 26.72 12.67
CA GLU A 178 -8.16 26.50 12.36
C GLU A 178 -8.42 25.04 11.93
N THR A 179 -7.61 24.52 11.02
CA THR A 179 -7.74 23.15 10.53
C THR A 179 -7.47 22.14 11.63
N LEU A 180 -6.42 22.35 12.44
CA LEU A 180 -6.13 21.47 13.59
C LEU A 180 -7.26 21.53 14.64
N SER A 181 -7.91 22.67 14.86
CA SER A 181 -9.07 22.79 15.74
C SER A 181 -10.25 21.91 15.27
N LYS A 182 -10.55 21.94 13.96
CA LYS A 182 -11.61 21.12 13.36
C LYS A 182 -11.31 19.63 13.50
N ILE A 183 -10.06 19.22 13.20
CA ILE A 183 -9.61 17.84 13.37
C ILE A 183 -9.68 17.41 14.83
N ALA A 184 -9.22 18.24 15.76
CA ALA A 184 -9.24 17.95 17.19
C ALA A 184 -10.67 17.79 17.74
N LYS A 185 -11.63 18.58 17.25
CA LYS A 185 -13.04 18.42 17.61
C LYS A 185 -13.54 17.04 17.24
N ILE A 186 -13.25 16.60 16.01
CA ILE A 186 -13.64 15.26 15.56
C ILE A 186 -12.93 14.17 16.37
N ILE A 187 -11.63 14.28 16.62
CA ILE A 187 -10.89 13.33 17.45
C ILE A 187 -11.54 13.20 18.85
N LYS A 188 -12.03 14.29 19.42
CA LYS A 188 -12.70 14.28 20.73
C LYS A 188 -14.06 13.62 20.70
N ASP A 189 -14.80 13.73 19.60
CA ASP A 189 -16.11 13.10 19.43
C ASP A 189 -15.99 11.57 19.30
N TYR A 190 -14.84 11.07 18.80
CA TYR A 190 -14.57 9.64 18.62
C TYR A 190 -13.57 9.13 19.67
N LYS A 191 -14.06 8.85 20.89
CA LYS A 191 -13.23 8.49 22.06
C LYS A 191 -12.55 7.12 21.96
N ASP A 192 -13.12 6.20 21.20
CA ASP A 192 -12.66 4.81 21.07
C ASP A 192 -11.59 4.63 19.98
N TYR A 193 -10.90 5.71 19.61
CA TYR A 193 -9.83 5.70 18.61
C TYR A 193 -8.55 6.25 19.20
N ASP A 194 -7.43 5.64 18.83
CA ASP A 194 -6.10 6.17 19.07
C ASP A 194 -5.64 7.01 17.88
N VAL A 195 -4.76 7.95 18.14
CA VAL A 195 -4.29 8.92 17.16
C VAL A 195 -2.77 8.89 17.10
N LEU A 196 -2.25 8.45 15.97
CA LEU A 196 -0.84 8.52 15.64
C LEU A 196 -0.60 9.71 14.71
N VAL A 197 0.26 10.63 15.12
CA VAL A 197 0.73 11.72 14.27
C VAL A 197 2.09 11.31 13.70
N GLU A 198 2.18 11.23 12.37
CA GLU A 198 3.38 10.81 11.67
C GLU A 198 3.92 11.92 10.78
N GLY A 199 5.17 12.35 11.01
CA GLY A 199 5.86 13.31 10.17
C GLY A 199 6.63 12.61 9.05
N ASN A 200 6.58 13.18 7.84
CA ASN A 200 7.31 12.70 6.67
C ASN A 200 8.02 13.88 5.99
N THR A 201 9.20 13.63 5.43
CA THR A 201 9.99 14.62 4.69
C THR A 201 10.23 14.16 3.25
N ASP A 202 10.79 15.02 2.45
CA ASP A 202 11.48 14.66 1.21
C ASP A 202 12.95 14.28 1.51
N PRO A 203 13.73 13.82 0.51
CA PRO A 203 15.12 13.45 0.71
C PRO A 203 16.11 14.62 0.76
N VAL A 204 15.63 15.87 0.72
CA VAL A 204 16.53 17.04 0.82
C VAL A 204 17.10 17.08 2.24
N PRO A 205 18.43 17.02 2.39
CA PRO A 205 19.05 17.03 3.70
C PRO A 205 18.77 18.33 4.46
N ILE A 206 18.48 18.21 5.74
CA ILE A 206 18.35 19.35 6.65
C ILE A 206 19.36 19.21 7.80
N SER A 207 19.96 20.35 8.14
CA SER A 207 20.78 20.51 9.34
C SER A 207 20.61 21.93 9.86
N ARG A 208 20.08 22.06 11.07
CA ARG A 208 19.86 23.32 11.78
C ARG A 208 20.09 23.13 13.27
N THR A 209 20.08 24.20 14.02
CA THR A 209 20.11 24.10 15.49
C THR A 209 18.98 23.20 15.98
N ASN A 210 19.33 22.15 16.73
CA ASN A 210 18.41 21.13 17.27
C ASN A 210 17.74 20.21 16.22
N ILE A 211 18.16 20.24 14.94
CA ILE A 211 17.67 19.36 13.88
C ILE A 211 18.89 18.84 13.13
N ARG A 212 19.27 17.59 13.37
CA ARG A 212 20.46 16.96 12.76
C ARG A 212 20.19 16.41 11.37
N ASN A 213 18.98 15.91 11.12
CA ASN A 213 18.59 15.21 9.91
C ASN A 213 17.07 15.16 9.76
N ASN A 214 16.60 14.49 8.69
CA ASN A 214 15.18 14.32 8.38
C ASN A 214 14.40 13.48 9.42
N TRP A 215 15.08 12.58 10.16
CA TRP A 215 14.46 11.87 11.28
C TRP A 215 14.08 12.84 12.40
N ASP A 216 15.03 13.69 12.83
CA ASP A 216 14.77 14.69 13.87
C ASP A 216 13.64 15.62 13.44
N LEU A 217 13.69 16.15 12.21
CA LEU A 217 12.68 17.08 11.72
C LEU A 217 11.28 16.44 11.73
N SER A 218 11.16 15.23 11.21
CA SER A 218 9.88 14.54 11.11
C SER A 218 9.29 14.24 12.50
N CYS A 219 10.11 13.79 13.45
CA CYS A 219 9.69 13.55 14.83
C CYS A 219 9.28 14.85 15.55
N LEU A 220 10.05 15.93 15.42
CA LEU A 220 9.75 17.20 16.04
C LEU A 220 8.45 17.81 15.49
N ARG A 221 8.21 17.69 14.19
CA ARG A 221 6.97 18.13 13.55
C ARG A 221 5.75 17.37 14.07
N ALA A 222 5.85 16.06 14.13
CA ALA A 222 4.79 15.24 14.71
C ALA A 222 4.52 15.60 16.17
N SER A 223 5.60 15.80 16.95
CA SER A 223 5.50 16.22 18.35
C SER A 223 4.81 17.58 18.51
N SER A 224 5.10 18.55 17.63
CA SER A 224 4.44 19.86 17.68
C SER A 224 2.94 19.75 17.45
N VAL A 225 2.50 18.93 16.49
CA VAL A 225 1.06 18.68 16.27
C VAL A 225 0.42 17.99 17.47
N VAL A 226 1.08 16.97 18.04
CA VAL A 226 0.58 16.29 19.26
C VAL A 226 0.43 17.27 20.41
N GLN A 227 1.43 18.13 20.63
CA GLN A 227 1.38 19.16 21.67
C GLN A 227 0.24 20.17 21.42
N ALA A 228 0.02 20.57 20.19
CA ALA A 228 -1.11 21.45 19.86
C ALA A 228 -2.45 20.77 20.12
N LEU A 229 -2.61 19.51 19.67
CA LEU A 229 -3.84 18.71 19.93
C LEU A 229 -4.12 18.57 21.43
N GLN A 230 -3.08 18.33 22.23
CA GLN A 230 -3.18 18.20 23.68
C GLN A 230 -3.46 19.57 24.35
N ASN A 231 -2.55 20.52 24.17
CA ASN A 231 -2.49 21.72 25.03
C ASN A 231 -3.47 22.81 24.58
N GLN A 232 -3.69 22.95 23.25
CA GLN A 232 -4.56 24.00 22.72
C GLN A 232 -5.99 23.48 22.52
N TYR A 233 -6.16 22.22 22.13
CA TYR A 233 -7.48 21.70 21.76
C TYR A 233 -8.02 20.65 22.73
N GLY A 234 -7.26 20.28 23.77
CA GLY A 234 -7.73 19.42 24.86
C GLY A 234 -8.02 17.97 24.44
N VAL A 235 -7.28 17.43 23.49
CA VAL A 235 -7.32 16.00 23.16
C VAL A 235 -6.59 15.23 24.26
N ASN A 236 -7.18 14.11 24.72
CA ASN A 236 -6.58 13.28 25.76
C ASN A 236 -5.20 12.75 25.32
N PRO A 237 -4.11 13.07 26.03
CA PRO A 237 -2.74 12.67 25.68
C PRO A 237 -2.52 11.16 25.70
N ALA A 238 -3.27 10.39 26.48
CA ALA A 238 -3.18 8.94 26.51
C ALA A 238 -3.53 8.27 25.16
N ARG A 239 -4.19 9.01 24.27
CA ARG A 239 -4.57 8.56 22.93
C ARG A 239 -3.61 9.04 21.83
N LEU A 240 -2.64 9.90 22.18
CA LEU A 240 -1.79 10.58 21.21
C LEU A 240 -0.40 9.93 21.16
N THR A 241 0.05 9.64 19.97
CA THR A 241 1.42 9.18 19.71
C THR A 241 2.05 10.05 18.62
N ALA A 242 3.31 10.46 18.81
CA ALA A 242 4.09 11.17 17.80
C ALA A 242 5.13 10.21 17.21
N ALA A 243 5.24 10.19 15.87
CA ALA A 243 6.22 9.39 15.15
C ALA A 243 6.84 10.17 13.99
N GLY A 244 8.05 9.80 13.59
CA GLY A 244 8.72 10.33 12.42
C GLY A 244 9.17 9.22 11.48
N ARG A 245 9.04 9.44 10.18
CA ARG A 245 9.48 8.51 9.12
C ARG A 245 10.68 9.03 8.34
N GLY A 246 11.09 10.30 8.59
CA GLY A 246 12.08 10.93 7.74
C GLY A 246 11.64 10.93 6.28
N GLU A 247 12.54 10.62 5.38
CA GLU A 247 12.34 10.54 3.92
C GLU A 247 11.94 9.15 3.40
N TYR A 248 11.78 8.16 4.30
CA TYR A 248 11.69 6.75 3.95
C TYR A 248 10.26 6.23 3.71
N ASN A 249 9.28 7.14 3.68
CA ASN A 249 7.88 6.79 3.37
C ASN A 249 7.30 7.70 2.26
N PRO A 250 7.91 7.76 1.07
CA PRO A 250 7.41 8.58 -0.02
C PRO A 250 6.11 8.03 -0.58
N ILE A 251 5.15 8.93 -0.86
CA ILE A 251 3.87 8.59 -1.53
C ILE A 251 3.94 8.86 -3.04
N THR A 252 4.96 9.55 -3.49
CA THR A 252 5.22 9.87 -4.90
C THR A 252 6.74 9.93 -5.14
N ALA A 253 7.16 9.86 -6.40
CA ALA A 253 8.57 9.99 -6.76
C ALA A 253 9.13 11.37 -6.35
N ASN A 254 10.40 11.40 -5.95
CA ASN A 254 11.12 12.61 -5.53
C ASN A 254 11.86 13.31 -6.69
N ASP A 255 11.49 13.04 -7.93
CA ASP A 255 12.10 13.53 -9.16
C ASP A 255 11.67 14.95 -9.54
N SER A 256 10.61 15.45 -8.93
CA SER A 256 10.04 16.78 -9.18
C SER A 256 9.79 17.54 -7.87
N ASP A 257 9.75 18.86 -7.94
CA ASP A 257 9.44 19.70 -6.77
C ASP A 257 8.04 19.43 -6.25
N LEU A 258 7.08 19.14 -7.15
CA LEU A 258 5.73 18.76 -6.77
C LEU A 258 5.71 17.39 -6.04
N GLY A 259 6.51 16.43 -6.51
CA GLY A 259 6.66 15.14 -5.85
C GLY A 259 7.23 15.29 -4.44
N LYS A 260 8.33 16.04 -4.29
CA LYS A 260 8.91 16.36 -2.99
C LYS A 260 7.92 17.09 -2.07
N GLN A 261 7.16 18.05 -2.60
CA GLN A 261 6.14 18.78 -1.84
C GLN A 261 5.07 17.85 -1.29
N ARG A 262 4.60 16.86 -2.06
CA ARG A 262 3.63 15.86 -1.61
C ARG A 262 4.21 14.92 -0.56
N ASN A 263 5.50 14.60 -0.65
CA ASN A 263 6.17 13.76 0.33
C ASN A 263 6.38 14.47 1.66
N ARG A 264 6.61 15.80 1.64
CA ARG A 264 6.63 16.64 2.85
C ARG A 264 5.22 16.81 3.38
N ARG A 265 4.83 15.94 4.29
CA ARG A 265 3.48 15.90 4.89
C ARG A 265 3.53 15.46 6.34
N THR A 266 2.51 15.82 7.07
CA THR A 266 2.20 15.22 8.37
C THR A 266 0.88 14.48 8.24
N GLN A 267 0.85 13.22 8.67
CA GLN A 267 -0.34 12.39 8.65
C GLN A 267 -0.89 12.23 10.07
N ILE A 268 -2.16 12.52 10.25
CA ILE A 268 -2.89 12.17 11.47
C ILE A 268 -3.65 10.87 11.15
N ILE A 269 -3.25 9.79 11.81
CA ILE A 269 -3.74 8.44 11.59
C ILE A 269 -4.64 8.09 12.75
N ILE A 270 -5.93 7.88 12.47
CA ILE A 270 -6.94 7.58 13.48
C ILE A 270 -7.29 6.11 13.38
N THR A 271 -6.92 5.35 14.40
CA THR A 271 -7.04 3.89 14.44
C THR A 271 -8.02 3.48 15.52
N PRO A 272 -9.01 2.61 15.22
CA PRO A 272 -9.88 2.04 16.26
C PRO A 272 -9.03 1.34 17.33
N LYS A 273 -9.42 1.46 18.59
CA LYS A 273 -8.78 0.71 19.67
C LYS A 273 -8.97 -0.77 19.45
N LEU A 274 -7.88 -1.50 19.47
CA LEU A 274 -7.87 -2.96 19.26
C LEU A 274 -8.45 -3.73 20.46
N ASP A 275 -8.57 -3.09 21.63
CA ASP A 275 -9.02 -3.74 22.86
C ASP A 275 -10.38 -4.44 22.67
N GLN A 276 -11.33 -3.79 22.01
CA GLN A 276 -12.65 -4.39 21.73
C GLN A 276 -12.57 -5.60 20.77
N PHE A 277 -11.59 -5.58 19.87
CA PHE A 277 -11.33 -6.69 18.95
C PHE A 277 -10.61 -7.85 19.66
N MET A 278 -9.65 -7.54 20.52
CA MET A 278 -8.92 -8.54 21.33
C MET A 278 -9.88 -9.20 22.33
N ASP A 279 -10.74 -8.43 22.99
CA ASP A 279 -11.78 -8.96 23.87
C ASP A 279 -12.75 -9.94 23.18
N LEU A 280 -12.99 -9.75 21.88
CA LEU A 280 -13.78 -10.68 21.08
C LEU A 280 -12.96 -11.93 20.73
N ILE A 281 -11.67 -11.78 20.43
CA ILE A 281 -10.77 -12.89 20.12
C ILE A 281 -10.56 -13.76 21.36
N ASP A 282 -10.37 -13.14 22.52
CA ASP A 282 -10.20 -13.85 23.79
C ASP A 282 -11.47 -14.63 24.23
N LYS A 283 -12.64 -14.22 23.74
CA LYS A 283 -13.91 -14.91 23.95
C LYS A 283 -14.22 -15.95 22.85
N ALA A 284 -13.30 -16.16 21.91
CA ALA A 284 -13.44 -17.21 20.90
C ALA A 284 -13.56 -18.57 21.61
N PRO A 285 -14.45 -19.46 21.15
CA PRO A 285 -14.53 -20.80 21.70
C PRO A 285 -13.17 -21.48 21.57
N GLU A 286 -12.59 -21.90 22.70
CA GLU A 286 -11.38 -22.72 22.68
C GLU A 286 -11.70 -24.04 22.00
N GLU A 287 -10.90 -24.41 21.00
CA GLU A 287 -10.89 -25.77 20.45
C GLU A 287 -10.46 -26.73 21.57
N LYS A 288 -11.42 -27.51 22.09
CA LYS A 288 -11.15 -28.59 23.05
C LYS A 288 -11.06 -29.92 22.33
#